data_d2e66bde34d0ae92c167ea0fa668baba
#
_entry.id   d2e66bde34d0ae92c167ea0fa668baba
#
_cell.length_a   1.000
_cell.length_b   1.000
_cell.length_c   1.000
_cell.angle_alpha   90.00
_cell.angle_beta   90.00
_cell.angle_gamma   90.00
#
_symmetry.space_group_name_H-M   'P 1'
#
loop_
_entity.id
_entity.type
_entity.pdbx_description
1 polymer ?
#
loop_
_entity_poly.entity_id
_entity_poly.type
_entity_poly.pdbx_seq_one_letter_code
_entity_poly.pdbx_strand_id
1 'polypeptide(L)'
;MGWCRAMIARAIPKTGPTRRCRLLYVEDHADSLMLVKRLLGGRKDLLLLHAADAKLGIELARTQRPEAILIDVDLPGMSALEFMKVLRADPATEATPILALAASAAPEAIVKALEAGFFQYLTKPLQAEPFMEALDFALEFAAVERSEHNPLKESR
;
A
#
# COMPACT_ATOMS: atom_id res chain seq x y z
N MET A 1 9.01 -7.12 -16.27
CA MET A 1 9.62 -7.02 -14.99
C MET A 1 9.56 -8.28 -14.16
N GLY A 2 9.70 -9.42 -14.81
CA GLY A 2 9.72 -10.70 -14.12
C GLY A 2 10.90 -10.88 -13.19
N TRP A 3 12.01 -10.21 -13.48
CA TRP A 3 13.19 -10.32 -12.62
C TRP A 3 12.99 -9.63 -11.26
N CYS A 4 12.16 -8.57 -11.19
CA CYS A 4 11.85 -7.92 -9.92
C CYS A 4 11.08 -8.87 -9.00
N ARG A 5 10.16 -9.64 -9.56
CA ARG A 5 9.42 -10.65 -8.80
C ARG A 5 10.34 -11.75 -8.32
N ALA A 6 11.30 -12.12 -9.14
CA ALA A 6 12.29 -13.12 -8.76
C ALA A 6 13.16 -12.63 -7.61
N MET A 7 13.51 -11.36 -7.60
CA MET A 7 14.28 -10.76 -6.51
C MET A 7 13.49 -10.74 -5.20
N ILE A 8 12.20 -10.36 -5.28
CA ILE A 8 11.31 -10.40 -4.11
C ILE A 8 11.25 -11.82 -3.55
N ALA A 9 11.04 -12.78 -4.44
CA ALA A 9 10.94 -14.19 -4.03
C ALA A 9 12.23 -14.70 -3.37
N ARG A 10 13.37 -14.17 -3.79
CA ARG A 10 14.67 -14.53 -3.19
C ARG A 10 14.91 -13.82 -1.87
N ALA A 11 14.39 -12.60 -1.73
CA ALA A 11 14.57 -11.80 -0.53
C ALA A 11 13.69 -12.27 0.62
N ILE A 12 12.59 -12.96 0.32
CA ILE A 12 11.67 -13.46 1.34
C ILE A 12 12.11 -14.88 1.72
N PRO A 13 12.50 -15.12 2.99
CA PRO A 13 12.88 -16.45 3.43
C PRO A 13 11.69 -17.40 3.30
N LYS A 14 11.91 -18.52 2.63
CA LYS A 14 10.87 -19.54 2.47
C LYS A 14 10.79 -20.49 3.65
N THR A 15 11.46 -20.17 4.74
CA THR A 15 11.48 -20.99 5.94
C THR A 15 10.43 -20.52 6.92
N GLY A 16 9.61 -21.44 7.43
CA GLY A 16 8.58 -21.17 8.38
C GLY A 16 7.24 -20.83 7.74
N PRO A 17 6.21 -20.57 8.55
CA PRO A 17 4.89 -20.16 8.03
C PRO A 17 5.05 -18.88 7.22
N THR A 18 4.65 -18.92 5.96
CA THR A 18 4.77 -17.80 5.05
C THR A 18 3.87 -16.67 5.56
N ARG A 19 4.51 -15.63 6.07
CA ARG A 19 3.77 -14.45 6.50
C ARG A 19 3.21 -13.77 5.25
N ARG A 20 1.91 -13.58 5.22
CA ARG A 20 1.27 -12.84 4.16
C ARG A 20 1.61 -11.37 4.26
N CYS A 21 1.85 -10.74 3.11
CA CYS A 21 1.93 -9.30 3.04
C CYS A 21 0.53 -8.71 3.25
N ARG A 22 0.44 -7.63 3.99
CA ARG A 22 -0.82 -6.99 4.27
C ARG A 22 -0.99 -5.75 3.43
N LEU A 23 -2.11 -5.67 2.72
CA LEU A 23 -2.51 -4.48 2.01
C LEU A 23 -3.69 -3.87 2.74
N LEU A 24 -3.56 -2.62 3.16
CA LEU A 24 -4.67 -1.88 3.77
C LEU A 24 -5.34 -1.04 2.69
N TYR A 25 -6.63 -1.24 2.51
CA TYR A 25 -7.43 -0.45 1.57
C TYR A 25 -8.39 0.43 2.35
N VAL A 26 -8.25 1.75 2.18
CA VAL A 26 -9.10 2.74 2.84
C VAL A 26 -10.12 3.25 1.83
N GLU A 27 -11.37 2.83 1.98
CA GLU A 27 -12.44 3.05 1.01
C GLU A 27 -13.80 2.90 1.67
N ASP A 28 -14.73 3.81 1.40
CA ASP A 28 -16.06 3.78 1.99
C ASP A 28 -17.12 3.12 1.10
N HIS A 29 -16.80 2.83 -0.17
CA HIS A 29 -17.75 2.22 -1.11
C HIS A 29 -17.58 0.70 -1.18
N ALA A 30 -18.68 -0.03 -0.93
CA ALA A 30 -18.68 -1.48 -0.97
C ALA A 30 -18.31 -2.03 -2.36
N ASP A 31 -18.76 -1.37 -3.43
CA ASP A 31 -18.49 -1.82 -4.79
C ASP A 31 -17.00 -1.75 -5.12
N SER A 32 -16.33 -0.69 -4.70
CA SER A 32 -14.89 -0.54 -4.89
C SER A 32 -14.12 -1.60 -4.13
N LEU A 33 -14.55 -1.89 -2.90
CA LEU A 33 -13.95 -2.94 -2.09
C LEU A 33 -14.10 -4.32 -2.76
N MET A 34 -15.29 -4.59 -3.31
CA MET A 34 -15.55 -5.85 -4.02
C MET A 34 -14.66 -6.00 -5.24
N LEU A 35 -14.44 -4.91 -5.97
CA LEU A 35 -13.56 -4.94 -7.13
C LEU A 35 -12.12 -5.29 -6.72
N VAL A 36 -11.60 -4.64 -5.68
CA VAL A 36 -10.25 -4.92 -5.18
C VAL A 36 -10.14 -6.37 -4.71
N LYS A 37 -11.13 -6.86 -3.99
CA LYS A 37 -11.16 -8.26 -3.55
C LYS A 37 -11.09 -9.22 -4.75
N ARG A 38 -11.83 -8.91 -5.80
CA ARG A 38 -11.83 -9.73 -7.02
C ARG A 38 -10.48 -9.70 -7.71
N LEU A 39 -9.88 -8.52 -7.82
CA LEU A 39 -8.56 -8.37 -8.44
C LEU A 39 -7.47 -9.13 -7.67
N LEU A 40 -7.59 -9.18 -6.35
CA LEU A 40 -6.62 -9.86 -5.48
C LEU A 40 -6.92 -11.34 -5.26
N GLY A 41 -8.04 -11.85 -5.81
CA GLY A 41 -8.52 -13.20 -5.52
C GLY A 41 -7.54 -14.32 -5.82
N GLY A 42 -6.61 -14.10 -6.76
CA GLY A 42 -5.58 -15.09 -7.11
C GLY A 42 -4.30 -14.95 -6.29
N ARG A 43 -4.20 -13.94 -5.44
CA ARG A 43 -2.97 -13.64 -4.68
C ARG A 43 -3.07 -14.19 -3.26
N LYS A 44 -2.56 -15.40 -3.06
CA LYS A 44 -2.56 -16.03 -1.73
C LYS A 44 -1.50 -15.48 -0.81
N ASP A 45 -0.55 -14.73 -1.34
CA ASP A 45 0.51 -14.08 -0.59
C ASP A 45 0.06 -12.76 0.07
N LEU A 46 -1.16 -12.32 -0.22
CA LEU A 46 -1.68 -11.06 0.28
C LEU A 46 -2.87 -11.25 1.22
N LEU A 47 -2.89 -10.46 2.28
CA LEU A 47 -4.03 -10.34 3.18
C LEU A 47 -4.57 -8.93 3.04
N LEU A 48 -5.83 -8.81 2.64
CA LEU A 48 -6.47 -7.50 2.47
C LEU A 48 -7.10 -7.06 3.79
N LEU A 49 -6.67 -5.90 4.27
CA LEU A 49 -7.29 -5.21 5.40
C LEU A 49 -8.13 -4.07 4.84
N HIS A 50 -9.27 -3.82 5.44
CA HIS A 50 -10.17 -2.77 4.96
C HIS A 50 -10.53 -1.81 6.08
N ALA A 51 -10.52 -0.51 5.76
CA ALA A 51 -11.01 0.54 6.63
C ALA A 51 -12.02 1.39 5.85
N ALA A 52 -13.19 1.63 6.45
CA ALA A 52 -14.24 2.39 5.80
C ALA A 52 -13.98 3.91 5.84
N ASP A 53 -13.09 4.35 6.71
CA ASP A 53 -12.72 5.77 6.80
C ASP A 53 -11.25 5.93 7.15
N ALA A 54 -10.76 7.16 7.03
CA ALA A 54 -9.35 7.46 7.26
C ALA A 54 -8.92 7.23 8.70
N LYS A 55 -9.81 7.50 9.64
CA LYS A 55 -9.52 7.35 11.07
C LYS A 55 -9.22 5.89 11.42
N LEU A 56 -10.10 4.99 10.98
CA LEU A 56 -9.89 3.56 11.14
C LEU A 56 -8.66 3.10 10.37
N GLY A 57 -8.43 3.70 9.19
CA GLY A 57 -7.24 3.40 8.39
C GLY A 57 -5.95 3.69 9.14
N ILE A 58 -5.88 4.82 9.82
CA ILE A 58 -4.71 5.17 10.64
C ILE A 58 -4.50 4.16 11.75
N GLU A 59 -5.58 3.79 12.43
CA GLU A 59 -5.53 2.82 13.52
C GLU A 59 -5.03 1.46 13.03
N LEU A 60 -5.57 0.98 11.92
CA LEU A 60 -5.14 -0.29 11.35
C LEU A 60 -3.71 -0.23 10.85
N ALA A 61 -3.29 0.90 10.28
CA ALA A 61 -1.91 1.06 9.83
C ALA A 61 -0.93 0.95 11.00
N ARG A 62 -1.27 1.53 12.13
CA ARG A 62 -0.42 1.48 13.33
C ARG A 62 -0.38 0.12 13.98
N THR A 63 -1.53 -0.56 14.06
CA THR A 63 -1.64 -1.83 14.79
C THR A 63 -1.28 -3.02 13.92
N GLN A 64 -1.67 -3.04 12.66
CA GLN A 64 -1.47 -4.18 11.78
C GLN A 64 -0.21 -4.05 10.92
N ARG A 65 0.35 -2.86 10.82
CA ARG A 65 1.58 -2.57 10.07
C ARG A 65 1.57 -3.18 8.66
N PRO A 66 0.66 -2.72 7.78
CA PRO A 66 0.59 -3.25 6.43
C PRO A 66 1.85 -2.90 5.65
N GLU A 67 2.19 -3.74 4.68
CA GLU A 67 3.31 -3.51 3.78
C GLU A 67 3.02 -2.40 2.77
N ALA A 68 1.74 -2.20 2.44
CA ALA A 68 1.32 -1.13 1.53
C ALA A 68 -0.08 -0.66 1.89
N ILE A 69 -0.40 0.57 1.53
CA ILE A 69 -1.71 1.16 1.77
C ILE A 69 -2.24 1.71 0.45
N LEU A 70 -3.50 1.39 0.15
CA LEU A 70 -4.24 1.97 -0.96
C LEU A 70 -5.33 2.85 -0.39
N ILE A 71 -5.35 4.13 -0.75
CA ILE A 71 -6.35 5.06 -0.24
C ILE A 71 -7.07 5.78 -1.37
N ASP A 72 -8.41 5.82 -1.28
CA ASP A 72 -9.22 6.64 -2.17
C ASP A 72 -9.05 8.10 -1.78
N VAL A 73 -8.58 8.93 -2.72
CA VAL A 73 -8.36 10.35 -2.43
C VAL A 73 -9.66 11.14 -2.31
N ASP A 74 -10.78 10.56 -2.75
CA ASP A 74 -12.09 11.21 -2.71
C ASP A 74 -12.91 10.86 -1.47
N LEU A 75 -12.28 10.30 -0.45
CA LEU A 75 -12.97 9.97 0.80
C LEU A 75 -13.48 11.23 1.50
N PRO A 76 -14.70 11.18 2.06
CA PRO A 76 -15.20 12.29 2.86
C PRO A 76 -14.44 12.38 4.20
N GLY A 77 -14.44 13.58 4.77
CA GLY A 77 -13.78 13.82 6.04
C GLY A 77 -12.31 14.15 5.86
N MET A 78 -11.44 13.34 6.46
CA MET A 78 -10.00 13.57 6.36
C MET A 78 -9.51 13.34 4.94
N SER A 79 -8.75 14.29 4.40
CA SER A 79 -8.19 14.14 3.05
C SER A 79 -7.07 13.08 3.03
N ALA A 80 -6.81 12.53 1.84
CA ALA A 80 -5.72 11.58 1.68
C ALA A 80 -4.37 12.21 2.04
N LEU A 81 -4.22 13.50 1.80
CA LEU A 81 -3.02 14.24 2.13
C LEU A 81 -2.81 14.33 3.64
N GLU A 82 -3.88 14.63 4.37
CA GLU A 82 -3.84 14.65 5.83
C GLU A 82 -3.56 13.27 6.41
N PHE A 83 -4.19 12.25 5.84
CA PHE A 83 -3.95 10.86 6.18
C PHE A 83 -2.47 10.52 6.05
N MET A 84 -1.88 10.89 4.92
CA MET A 84 -0.46 10.66 4.68
C MET A 84 0.41 11.39 5.71
N LYS A 85 0.11 12.65 6.00
CA LYS A 85 0.89 13.43 6.97
C LYS A 85 0.89 12.77 8.34
N VAL A 86 -0.25 12.25 8.77
CA VAL A 86 -0.36 11.55 10.05
C VAL A 86 0.53 10.31 10.07
N LEU A 87 0.50 9.53 8.99
CA LEU A 87 1.31 8.32 8.91
C LEU A 87 2.80 8.62 8.84
N ARG A 88 3.19 9.67 8.14
CA ARG A 88 4.60 10.06 8.02
C ARG A 88 5.17 10.60 9.33
N ALA A 89 4.31 11.08 10.23
CA ALA A 89 4.73 11.59 11.54
C ALA A 89 4.94 10.49 12.57
N ASP A 90 4.53 9.25 12.27
CA ASP A 90 4.62 8.12 13.18
C ASP A 90 5.73 7.17 12.71
N PRO A 91 6.75 6.88 13.55
CA PRO A 91 7.82 5.96 13.16
C PRO A 91 7.34 4.58 12.73
N ALA A 92 6.20 4.13 13.23
CA ALA A 92 5.65 2.82 12.87
C ALA A 92 5.17 2.77 11.43
N THR A 93 4.81 3.91 10.83
CA THR A 93 4.18 3.97 9.52
C THR A 93 4.87 4.92 8.55
N GLU A 94 5.93 5.60 8.97
CA GLU A 94 6.57 6.66 8.16
C GLU A 94 7.11 6.15 6.83
N ALA A 95 7.54 4.90 6.75
CA ALA A 95 8.12 4.35 5.53
C ALA A 95 7.12 3.53 4.70
N THR A 96 5.90 3.38 5.16
CA THR A 96 4.90 2.56 4.46
C THR A 96 4.50 3.23 3.13
N PRO A 97 4.64 2.54 1.99
CA PRO A 97 4.24 3.12 0.71
C PRO A 97 2.71 3.25 0.63
N ILE A 98 2.27 4.42 0.20
CA ILE A 98 0.84 4.75 0.09
C ILE A 98 0.50 4.99 -1.38
N LEU A 99 -0.42 4.19 -1.89
CA LEU A 99 -0.91 4.30 -3.26
C LEU A 99 -2.19 5.13 -3.26
N ALA A 100 -2.24 6.16 -4.10
CA ALA A 100 -3.43 6.99 -4.24
C ALA A 100 -4.33 6.43 -5.33
N LEU A 101 -5.63 6.33 -5.05
CA LEU A 101 -6.64 5.93 -6.02
C LEU A 101 -7.60 7.08 -6.21
N ALA A 102 -7.70 7.60 -7.44
CA ALA A 102 -8.46 8.81 -7.72
C ALA A 102 -9.28 8.71 -8.99
N ALA A 103 -10.34 9.50 -9.07
CA ALA A 103 -11.16 9.60 -10.27
C ALA A 103 -10.47 10.43 -11.36
N SER A 104 -9.65 11.41 -10.98
CA SER A 104 -9.02 12.32 -11.91
C SER A 104 -7.70 11.78 -12.45
N ALA A 105 -7.54 11.82 -13.78
CA ALA A 105 -6.28 11.50 -14.44
C ALA A 105 -5.54 12.77 -14.90
N ALA A 106 -5.92 13.94 -14.38
CA ALA A 106 -5.29 15.20 -14.75
C ALA A 106 -3.81 15.20 -14.37
N PRO A 107 -2.91 15.61 -15.30
CA PRO A 107 -1.48 15.60 -14.99
C PRO A 107 -1.11 16.41 -13.76
N GLU A 108 -1.78 17.52 -13.51
CA GLU A 108 -1.53 18.36 -12.33
C GLU A 108 -1.83 17.60 -11.04
N ALA A 109 -2.91 16.84 -11.02
CA ALA A 109 -3.30 16.06 -9.85
C ALA A 109 -2.29 14.95 -9.58
N ILE A 110 -1.82 14.30 -10.63
CA ILE A 110 -0.83 13.23 -10.54
C ILE A 110 0.49 13.77 -10.00
N VAL A 111 1.00 14.86 -10.57
CA VAL A 111 2.25 15.47 -10.14
C VAL A 111 2.16 15.92 -8.69
N LYS A 112 1.06 16.57 -8.33
CA LYS A 112 0.85 17.07 -6.97
C LYS A 112 0.85 15.92 -5.94
N ALA A 113 0.21 14.82 -6.28
CA ALA A 113 0.17 13.65 -5.40
C ALA A 113 1.55 13.03 -5.21
N LEU A 114 2.29 12.87 -6.30
CA LEU A 114 3.63 12.29 -6.23
C LEU A 114 4.60 13.20 -5.49
N GLU A 115 4.50 14.50 -5.68
CA GLU A 115 5.32 15.47 -4.94
C GLU A 115 4.98 15.48 -3.45
N ALA A 116 3.72 15.22 -3.11
CA ALA A 116 3.29 15.15 -1.72
C ALA A 116 3.79 13.89 -1.01
N GLY A 117 4.24 12.87 -1.75
CA GLY A 117 4.83 11.69 -1.16
C GLY A 117 4.05 10.39 -1.40
N PHE A 118 3.00 10.42 -2.22
CA PHE A 118 2.34 9.17 -2.60
C PHE A 118 3.28 8.35 -3.47
N PHE A 119 3.32 7.06 -3.20
CA PHE A 119 4.23 6.15 -3.88
C PHE A 119 3.85 5.95 -5.35
N GLN A 120 2.55 5.80 -5.60
CA GLN A 120 1.99 5.65 -6.92
C GLN A 120 0.62 6.32 -6.97
N TYR A 121 0.17 6.69 -8.17
CA TYR A 121 -1.13 7.28 -8.40
C TYR A 121 -1.89 6.41 -9.40
N LEU A 122 -3.02 5.87 -8.97
CA LEU A 122 -3.85 5.00 -9.79
C LEU A 122 -5.19 5.70 -10.06
N THR A 123 -5.72 5.53 -11.27
CA THR A 123 -7.00 6.14 -11.65
C THR A 123 -8.12 5.11 -11.68
N LYS A 124 -9.32 5.56 -11.33
CA LYS A 124 -10.52 4.74 -11.42
C LYS A 124 -11.04 4.73 -12.87
N PRO A 125 -11.61 3.65 -13.35
CA PRO A 125 -11.79 2.37 -12.66
C PRO A 125 -10.45 1.61 -12.56
N LEU A 126 -10.26 0.94 -11.45
CA LEU A 126 -9.00 0.23 -11.17
C LEU A 126 -8.83 -0.93 -12.15
N GLN A 127 -7.72 -0.91 -12.89
CA GLN A 127 -7.39 -1.94 -13.87
C GLN A 127 -6.44 -2.97 -13.24
N ALA A 128 -6.62 -4.24 -13.60
CA ALA A 128 -5.85 -5.32 -13.00
C ALA A 128 -4.34 -5.15 -13.19
N GLU A 129 -3.90 -4.89 -14.41
CA GLU A 129 -2.48 -4.83 -14.73
C GLU A 129 -1.76 -3.66 -14.05
N PRO A 130 -2.21 -2.41 -14.22
CA PRO A 130 -1.56 -1.28 -13.53
C PRO A 130 -1.60 -1.42 -12.01
N PHE A 131 -2.70 -1.95 -11.46
CA PHE A 131 -2.82 -2.14 -10.04
C PHE A 131 -1.81 -3.18 -9.53
N MET A 132 -1.70 -4.31 -10.20
CA MET A 132 -0.76 -5.35 -9.79
C MET A 132 0.69 -4.89 -9.90
N GLU A 133 1.03 -4.14 -10.93
CA GLU A 133 2.38 -3.59 -11.10
C GLU A 133 2.70 -2.61 -9.96
N ALA A 134 1.79 -1.69 -9.67
CA ALA A 134 1.99 -0.71 -8.62
C ALA A 134 2.09 -1.39 -7.25
N LEU A 135 1.25 -2.39 -7.01
CA LEU A 135 1.24 -3.13 -5.76
C LEU A 135 2.54 -3.91 -5.57
N ASP A 136 2.96 -4.65 -6.59
CA ASP A 136 4.21 -5.42 -6.52
C ASP A 136 5.41 -4.50 -6.29
N PHE A 137 5.42 -3.33 -6.92
CA PHE A 137 6.48 -2.34 -6.72
C PHE A 137 6.49 -1.83 -5.27
N ALA A 138 5.31 -1.55 -4.73
CA ALA A 138 5.18 -1.09 -3.34
C ALA A 138 5.65 -2.16 -2.35
N LEU A 139 5.29 -3.41 -2.59
CA LEU A 139 5.69 -4.52 -1.74
C LEU A 139 7.21 -4.76 -1.80
N GLU A 140 7.80 -4.59 -2.96
CA GLU A 140 9.25 -4.68 -3.13
C GLU A 140 9.96 -3.58 -2.33
N PHE A 141 9.45 -2.35 -2.43
CA PHE A 141 9.98 -1.23 -1.65
C PHE A 141 9.88 -1.50 -0.16
N ALA A 142 8.74 -1.99 0.31
CA ALA A 142 8.53 -2.29 1.72
C ALA A 142 9.49 -3.38 2.21
N ALA A 143 9.77 -4.37 1.39
CA ALA A 143 10.69 -5.44 1.73
C ALA A 143 12.12 -4.92 1.90
N VAL A 144 12.56 -4.01 1.03
CA VAL A 144 13.88 -3.38 1.11
C VAL A 144 13.98 -2.53 2.38
N GLU A 145 12.99 -1.69 2.64
CA GLU A 145 12.97 -0.85 3.82
C GLU A 145 13.01 -1.65 5.11
N ARG A 146 12.26 -2.74 5.15
CA ARG A 146 12.23 -3.62 6.33
C ARG A 146 13.58 -4.29 6.56
N SER A 147 14.26 -4.69 5.50
CA SER A 147 15.58 -5.29 5.56
C SER A 147 16.62 -4.31 6.09
N GLU A 148 16.56 -3.05 5.67
CA GLU A 148 17.50 -2.02 6.09
C GLU A 148 17.29 -1.59 7.55
N HIS A 149 16.05 -1.65 8.03
CA HIS A 149 15.70 -1.21 9.38
C HIS A 149 15.62 -2.37 10.38
N ASN A 150 16.21 -3.51 10.06
CA ASN A 150 16.22 -4.66 10.96
C ASN A 150 17.35 -4.50 11.99
N PRO A 151 17.02 -4.26 13.29
CA PRO A 151 18.05 -4.04 14.30
C PRO A 151 18.97 -5.24 14.54
N LEU A 152 18.49 -6.45 14.24
CA LEU A 152 19.33 -7.65 14.37
C LEU A 152 20.43 -7.69 13.30
N LYS A 153 20.21 -7.01 12.19
CA LYS A 153 21.21 -6.91 11.13
C LYS A 153 22.28 -5.88 11.47
N GLU A 154 21.90 -4.84 12.20
CA GLU A 154 22.81 -3.77 12.59
C GLU A 154 23.72 -4.14 13.74
N SER A 155 23.29 -5.07 14.60
CA SER A 155 24.07 -5.48 15.75
C SER A 155 25.17 -6.51 15.42
N ARG A 156 25.38 -6.78 14.17
CA ARG A 156 26.45 -7.65 13.68
C ARG A 156 27.42 -6.86 12.83
#